data_9318923b7cbcb4e53d312da423e9e6c6
#
_entry.id   9318923b7cbcb4e53d312da423e9e6c6
#
_cell.length_a   1.000
_cell.length_b   1.000
_cell.length_c   1.000
_cell.angle_alpha   90.00
_cell.angle_beta   90.00
_cell.angle_gamma   90.00
#
_symmetry.space_group_name_H-M   'P 1'
#
loop_
_entity.id
_entity.type
_entity.pdbx_description
1 polymer ?
#
loop_
_entity_poly.entity_id
_entity_poly.type
_entity_poly.pdbx_seq_one_letter_code
_entity_poly.pdbx_strand_id
1 'polypeptide(L)'
;YLRNLEQRKEDVITLISAQGKLTPELEQQIREAEQLQRVEDLYKPFRKKRLTRAQKAREAGLEPLANMIIMQASAKGSALDAAAAYISEGTGFDTPEAALAGACDIVAETVAEDPECVADLRAFTHNTADIVVEATNADEATPYEPYYNYDEPLRKIPNHRVLAIDRGEREGKLRVRVNVDASEATARLGARWPRRHG
;
A
#
# COMPACT_ATOMS: atom_id res chain seq x y z
N TYR A 1 4.63 23.20 18.23
CA TYR A 1 4.39 23.20 16.80
C TYR A 1 5.55 23.87 16.04
N LEU A 2 5.83 25.16 16.28
CA LEU A 2 6.86 25.93 15.54
C LEU A 2 8.25 25.28 15.60
N ARG A 3 8.68 24.81 16.78
CA ARG A 3 9.97 24.12 16.91
C ARG A 3 10.05 22.85 16.07
N ASN A 4 8.98 22.06 16.00
CA ASN A 4 8.91 20.85 15.17
C ASN A 4 8.89 21.22 13.67
N LEU A 5 8.24 22.30 13.30
CA LEU A 5 8.23 22.78 11.93
C LEU A 5 9.64 23.18 11.47
N GLU A 6 10.35 23.99 12.26
CA GLU A 6 11.72 24.39 11.93
C GLU A 6 12.68 23.21 11.87
N GLN A 7 12.61 22.28 12.83
CA GLN A 7 13.41 21.05 12.79
C GLN A 7 13.12 20.26 11.51
N ARG A 8 11.86 20.13 11.14
CA ARG A 8 11.47 19.38 9.94
C ARG A 8 11.97 20.04 8.65
N LYS A 9 11.98 21.37 8.57
CA LYS A 9 12.55 22.11 7.45
C LYS A 9 14.03 21.78 7.25
N GLU A 10 14.82 21.84 8.32
CA GLU A 10 16.25 21.54 8.26
C GLU A 10 16.53 20.08 7.89
N ASP A 11 15.74 19.13 8.43
CA ASP A 11 15.82 17.70 8.07
C ASP A 11 15.58 17.49 6.57
N VAL A 12 14.54 18.13 6.02
CA VAL A 12 14.17 18.02 4.61
C VAL A 12 15.23 18.64 3.70
N ILE A 13 15.74 19.81 4.04
CA ILE A 13 16.84 20.47 3.31
C ILE A 13 18.06 19.55 3.27
N THR A 14 18.44 18.98 4.42
CA THR A 14 19.57 18.04 4.51
C THR A 14 19.37 16.81 3.65
N LEU A 15 18.17 16.21 3.69
CA LEU A 15 17.84 15.01 2.92
C LEU A 15 17.85 15.26 1.40
N ILE A 16 17.37 16.41 0.93
CA ILE A 16 17.38 16.78 -0.49
C ILE A 16 18.80 17.15 -0.94
N SER A 17 19.54 17.87 -0.11
CA SER A 17 20.94 18.24 -0.37
C SER A 17 21.83 16.99 -0.51
N ALA A 18 21.64 15.98 0.36
CA ALA A 18 22.35 14.70 0.28
C ALA A 18 22.08 13.93 -1.03
N GLN A 19 21.00 14.25 -1.74
CA GLN A 19 20.67 13.70 -3.07
C GLN A 19 21.22 14.54 -4.22
N GLY A 20 21.86 15.68 -3.93
CA GLY A 20 22.35 16.62 -4.93
C GLY A 20 21.25 17.33 -5.73
N LYS A 21 20.03 17.39 -5.20
CA LYS A 21 18.82 17.90 -5.88
C LYS A 21 18.28 19.19 -5.26
N LEU A 22 18.95 19.75 -4.25
CA LEU A 22 18.54 20.99 -3.63
C LEU A 22 18.89 22.17 -4.52
N THR A 23 17.88 22.93 -4.94
CA THR A 23 18.08 24.21 -5.63
C THR A 23 17.86 25.38 -4.66
N PRO A 24 18.44 26.55 -4.91
CA PRO A 24 18.23 27.73 -4.04
C PRO A 24 16.75 28.12 -3.92
N GLU A 25 15.97 27.99 -5.00
CA GLU A 25 14.54 28.30 -5.03
C GLU A 25 13.75 27.31 -4.17
N LEU A 26 14.11 26.02 -4.21
CA LEU A 26 13.46 24.99 -3.42
C LEU A 26 13.77 25.16 -1.93
N GLU A 27 15.03 25.48 -1.59
CA GLU A 27 15.43 25.77 -0.22
C GLU A 27 14.64 26.96 0.34
N GLN A 28 14.52 28.03 -0.44
CA GLN A 28 13.73 29.20 -0.05
C GLN A 28 12.27 28.83 0.20
N GLN A 29 11.63 28.08 -0.70
CA GLN A 29 10.24 27.62 -0.54
C GLN A 29 10.04 26.78 0.73
N ILE A 30 11.01 25.91 1.08
CA ILE A 30 10.97 25.12 2.30
C ILE A 30 11.09 26.01 3.55
N ARG A 31 12.03 26.99 3.54
CA ARG A 31 12.23 27.91 4.65
C ARG A 31 11.04 28.83 4.88
N GLU A 32 10.36 29.25 3.83
CA GLU A 32 9.18 30.13 3.88
C GLU A 32 7.88 29.36 4.22
N ALA A 33 7.89 28.04 4.22
CA ALA A 33 6.70 27.26 4.51
C ALA A 33 6.22 27.47 5.96
N GLU A 34 4.99 27.91 6.14
CA GLU A 34 4.39 28.19 7.46
C GLU A 34 3.69 26.95 8.06
N GLN A 35 3.48 25.90 7.24
CA GLN A 35 2.78 24.68 7.64
C GLN A 35 3.61 23.44 7.33
N LEU A 36 3.58 22.48 8.24
CA LEU A 36 4.27 21.20 8.08
C LEU A 36 3.83 20.47 6.81
N GLN A 37 2.54 20.53 6.47
CA GLN A 37 2.01 19.94 5.25
C GLN A 37 2.70 20.46 3.99
N ARG A 38 2.95 21.76 3.93
CA ARG A 38 3.64 22.38 2.80
C ARG A 38 5.08 21.88 2.66
N VAL A 39 5.78 21.69 3.78
CA VAL A 39 7.13 21.11 3.81
C VAL A 39 7.12 19.68 3.27
N GLU A 40 6.15 18.86 3.72
CA GLU A 40 6.00 17.48 3.24
C GLU A 40 5.65 17.41 1.74
N ASP A 41 4.80 18.30 1.25
CA ASP A 41 4.45 18.37 -0.17
C ASP A 41 5.66 18.72 -1.04
N LEU A 42 6.51 19.67 -0.60
CA LEU A 42 7.75 20.01 -1.28
C LEU A 42 8.77 18.87 -1.23
N TYR A 43 8.81 18.09 -0.14
CA TYR A 43 9.70 16.93 0.01
C TYR A 43 9.24 15.69 -0.75
N LYS A 44 7.93 15.55 -1.00
CA LYS A 44 7.32 14.34 -1.60
C LYS A 44 8.02 13.82 -2.86
N PRO A 45 8.47 14.67 -3.83
CA PRO A 45 9.19 14.21 -5.01
C PRO A 45 10.58 13.62 -4.72
N PHE A 46 11.20 14.02 -3.61
CA PHE A 46 12.56 13.63 -3.21
C PHE A 46 12.57 12.50 -2.17
N ARG A 47 11.41 12.13 -1.66
CA ARG A 47 11.30 11.05 -0.68
C ARG A 47 11.79 9.76 -1.32
N LYS A 48 12.81 9.14 -0.73
CA LYS A 48 13.23 7.79 -1.14
C LYS A 48 12.02 6.88 -1.01
N LYS A 49 11.42 6.49 -2.14
CA LYS A 49 10.41 5.43 -2.15
C LYS A 49 11.09 4.18 -1.60
N ARG A 50 10.51 3.57 -0.57
CA ARG A 50 10.96 2.26 -0.11
C ARG A 50 10.85 1.33 -1.31
N LEU A 51 11.95 0.69 -1.70
CA LEU A 51 11.93 -0.29 -2.79
C LEU A 51 10.86 -1.34 -2.50
N THR A 52 9.79 -1.30 -3.27
CA THR A 52 8.75 -2.34 -3.19
C THR A 52 9.28 -3.63 -3.78
N ARG A 53 8.64 -4.76 -3.49
CA ARG A 53 9.00 -6.04 -4.12
C ARG A 53 8.82 -5.96 -5.64
N ALA A 54 7.75 -5.30 -6.09
CA ALA A 54 7.51 -5.05 -7.51
C ALA A 54 8.59 -4.19 -8.15
N GLN A 55 9.09 -3.15 -7.45
CA GLN A 55 10.17 -2.32 -7.98
C GLN A 55 11.47 -3.12 -8.14
N LYS A 56 11.82 -3.97 -7.16
CA LYS A 56 12.98 -4.88 -7.28
C LYS A 56 12.84 -5.85 -8.47
N ALA A 57 11.62 -6.38 -8.67
CA ALA A 57 11.33 -7.26 -9.78
C ALA A 57 11.44 -6.54 -11.15
N ARG A 58 11.00 -5.26 -11.25
CA ARG A 58 11.21 -4.45 -12.45
C ARG A 58 12.69 -4.20 -12.73
N GLU A 59 13.45 -3.85 -11.70
CA GLU A 59 14.91 -3.65 -11.81
C GLU A 59 15.65 -4.93 -12.24
N ALA A 60 15.13 -6.09 -11.87
CA ALA A 60 15.62 -7.40 -12.34
C ALA A 60 15.13 -7.78 -13.75
N GLY A 61 14.33 -6.92 -14.42
CA GLY A 61 13.90 -7.17 -15.80
C GLY A 61 12.67 -8.08 -15.94
N LEU A 62 11.87 -8.27 -14.88
CA LEU A 62 10.69 -9.16 -14.89
C LEU A 62 9.41 -8.51 -15.45
N GLU A 63 9.46 -7.24 -15.87
CA GLU A 63 8.28 -6.53 -16.40
C GLU A 63 7.67 -7.18 -17.67
N PRO A 64 8.45 -7.72 -18.64
CA PRO A 64 7.87 -8.44 -19.78
C PRO A 64 7.10 -9.70 -19.36
N LEU A 65 7.59 -10.45 -18.36
CA LEU A 65 6.89 -11.61 -17.80
C LEU A 65 5.57 -11.19 -17.11
N ALA A 66 5.57 -10.08 -16.35
CA ALA A 66 4.37 -9.53 -15.76
C ALA A 66 3.35 -9.12 -16.82
N ASN A 67 3.79 -8.48 -17.90
CA ASN A 67 2.93 -8.12 -19.02
C ASN A 67 2.32 -9.33 -19.74
N MET A 68 3.08 -10.43 -19.89
CA MET A 68 2.54 -11.69 -20.42
C MET A 68 1.42 -12.25 -19.53
N ILE A 69 1.57 -12.18 -18.20
CA ILE A 69 0.54 -12.60 -17.25
C ILE A 69 -0.69 -11.72 -17.38
N ILE A 70 -0.53 -10.40 -17.42
CA ILE A 70 -1.63 -9.43 -17.55
C ILE A 70 -2.40 -9.66 -18.85
N MET A 71 -1.70 -9.88 -19.94
CA MET A 71 -2.33 -10.09 -21.27
C MET A 71 -2.89 -11.49 -21.43
N GLN A 72 -2.72 -12.39 -20.46
CA GLN A 72 -3.03 -13.82 -20.59
C GLN A 72 -2.50 -14.38 -21.93
N ALA A 73 -1.34 -13.91 -22.36
CA ALA A 73 -0.71 -14.41 -23.55
C ALA A 73 -0.50 -15.92 -23.39
N SER A 74 -1.09 -16.70 -24.27
CA SER A 74 -0.97 -18.16 -24.26
C SER A 74 0.47 -18.52 -24.52
N ALA A 75 1.29 -18.60 -23.45
CA ALA A 75 2.58 -19.26 -23.54
C ALA A 75 2.32 -20.74 -23.80
N LYS A 76 2.99 -21.30 -24.82
CA LYS A 76 3.02 -22.76 -25.01
C LYS A 76 3.77 -23.33 -23.81
N GLY A 77 3.06 -23.91 -22.85
CA GLY A 77 3.64 -24.45 -21.63
C GLY A 77 3.04 -23.87 -20.36
N SER A 78 3.63 -24.17 -19.20
CA SER A 78 3.22 -23.65 -17.91
C SER A 78 3.76 -22.22 -17.68
N ALA A 79 3.16 -21.51 -16.74
CA ALA A 79 3.67 -20.18 -16.32
C ALA A 79 5.14 -20.26 -15.81
N LEU A 80 5.51 -21.40 -15.21
CA LEU A 80 6.88 -21.68 -14.78
C LEU A 80 7.84 -21.84 -15.95
N ASP A 81 7.41 -22.50 -17.05
CA ASP A 81 8.25 -22.64 -18.26
C ASP A 81 8.52 -21.27 -18.89
N ALA A 82 7.50 -20.39 -18.90
CA ALA A 82 7.69 -19.02 -19.35
C ALA A 82 8.64 -18.23 -18.44
N ALA A 83 8.53 -18.40 -17.12
CA ALA A 83 9.38 -17.73 -16.14
C ALA A 83 10.85 -18.16 -16.20
N ALA A 84 11.13 -19.38 -16.64
CA ALA A 84 12.50 -19.88 -16.78
C ALA A 84 13.38 -19.02 -17.73
N ALA A 85 12.77 -18.35 -18.70
CA ALA A 85 13.48 -17.44 -19.61
C ALA A 85 13.86 -16.09 -18.97
N TYR A 86 13.36 -15.78 -17.79
CA TYR A 86 13.53 -14.51 -17.08
C TYR A 86 14.31 -14.64 -15.77
N ILE A 87 15.01 -15.74 -15.56
CA ILE A 87 15.88 -15.92 -14.39
C ILE A 87 17.00 -14.87 -14.45
N SER A 88 17.26 -14.22 -13.33
CA SER A 88 18.29 -13.20 -13.19
C SER A 88 19.20 -13.54 -12.00
N GLU A 89 20.37 -14.09 -12.28
CA GLU A 89 21.32 -14.52 -11.26
C GLU A 89 21.80 -13.36 -10.39
N GLY A 90 21.88 -13.59 -9.08
CA GLY A 90 22.37 -12.60 -8.10
C GLY A 90 21.38 -11.47 -7.76
N THR A 91 20.14 -11.52 -8.27
CA THR A 91 19.11 -10.52 -8.01
C THR A 91 18.08 -10.98 -6.98
N GLY A 92 18.14 -12.26 -6.57
CA GLY A 92 17.13 -12.93 -5.75
C GLY A 92 15.97 -13.52 -6.56
N PHE A 93 16.07 -13.52 -7.89
CA PHE A 93 15.15 -14.16 -8.83
C PHE A 93 15.87 -15.24 -9.63
N ASP A 94 16.62 -16.07 -8.91
CA ASP A 94 17.57 -17.08 -9.47
C ASP A 94 16.86 -18.38 -9.85
N THR A 95 15.55 -18.50 -9.62
CA THR A 95 14.73 -19.67 -9.97
C THR A 95 13.47 -19.26 -10.72
N PRO A 96 12.85 -20.16 -11.54
CA PRO A 96 11.61 -19.86 -12.24
C PRO A 96 10.47 -19.45 -11.27
N GLU A 97 10.40 -20.08 -10.09
CA GLU A 97 9.42 -19.77 -9.06
C GLU A 97 9.62 -18.37 -8.51
N ALA A 98 10.86 -17.96 -8.22
CA ALA A 98 11.18 -16.63 -7.75
C ALA A 98 10.89 -15.57 -8.82
N ALA A 99 11.24 -15.83 -10.08
CA ALA A 99 10.95 -14.94 -11.20
C ALA A 99 9.44 -14.78 -11.41
N LEU A 100 8.67 -15.88 -11.33
CA LEU A 100 7.22 -15.85 -11.43
C LEU A 100 6.60 -15.06 -10.26
N ALA A 101 7.06 -15.28 -9.02
CA ALA A 101 6.62 -14.54 -7.85
C ALA A 101 6.91 -13.03 -7.99
N GLY A 102 8.09 -12.66 -8.50
CA GLY A 102 8.43 -11.26 -8.78
C GLY A 102 7.54 -10.63 -9.84
N ALA A 103 7.23 -11.36 -10.92
CA ALA A 103 6.28 -10.91 -11.92
C ALA A 103 4.86 -10.72 -11.35
N CYS A 104 4.41 -11.64 -10.48
CA CYS A 104 3.14 -11.51 -9.75
C CYS A 104 3.13 -10.29 -8.82
N ASP A 105 4.25 -9.96 -8.16
CA ASP A 105 4.35 -8.74 -7.34
C ASP A 105 4.17 -7.46 -8.21
N ILE A 106 4.70 -7.44 -9.45
CA ILE A 106 4.49 -6.34 -10.40
C ILE A 106 3.01 -6.25 -10.81
N VAL A 107 2.38 -7.38 -11.13
CA VAL A 107 0.95 -7.43 -11.47
C VAL A 107 0.10 -6.92 -10.31
N ALA A 108 0.38 -7.40 -9.09
CA ALA A 108 -0.36 -6.99 -7.89
C ALA A 108 -0.24 -5.47 -7.63
N GLU A 109 0.95 -4.89 -7.79
CA GLU A 109 1.14 -3.44 -7.67
C GLU A 109 0.38 -2.68 -8.75
N THR A 110 0.42 -3.16 -10.01
CA THR A 110 -0.30 -2.55 -11.13
C THR A 110 -1.82 -2.51 -10.89
N VAL A 111 -2.39 -3.61 -10.39
CA VAL A 111 -3.82 -3.71 -10.02
C VAL A 111 -4.14 -2.80 -8.83
N ALA A 112 -3.26 -2.76 -7.82
CA ALA A 112 -3.46 -1.94 -6.63
C ALA A 112 -3.33 -0.42 -6.91
N GLU A 113 -2.63 -0.04 -7.98
CA GLU A 113 -2.49 1.36 -8.41
C GLU A 113 -3.57 1.78 -9.43
N ASP A 114 -4.37 0.85 -9.97
CA ASP A 114 -5.45 1.17 -10.90
C ASP A 114 -6.59 1.89 -10.16
N PRO A 115 -6.90 3.17 -10.51
CA PRO A 115 -7.88 3.97 -9.79
C PRO A 115 -9.28 3.38 -9.81
N GLU A 116 -9.64 2.68 -10.88
CA GLU A 116 -10.96 2.08 -11.02
C GLU A 116 -11.09 0.82 -10.15
N CYS A 117 -10.04 0.00 -10.09
CA CYS A 117 -9.98 -1.15 -9.17
C CYS A 117 -10.06 -0.70 -7.72
N VAL A 118 -9.31 0.33 -7.36
CA VAL A 118 -9.32 0.91 -6.00
C VAL A 118 -10.70 1.47 -5.66
N ALA A 119 -11.36 2.19 -6.59
CA ALA A 119 -12.69 2.73 -6.37
C ALA A 119 -13.74 1.62 -6.19
N ASP A 120 -13.71 0.59 -7.03
CA ASP A 120 -14.64 -0.54 -6.96
C ASP A 120 -14.46 -1.33 -5.65
N LEU A 121 -13.22 -1.68 -5.30
CA LEU A 121 -12.94 -2.37 -4.03
C LEU A 121 -13.32 -1.54 -2.81
N ARG A 122 -13.09 -0.23 -2.84
CA ARG A 122 -13.50 0.67 -1.76
C ARG A 122 -15.02 0.68 -1.59
N ALA A 123 -15.76 0.79 -2.69
CA ALA A 123 -17.22 0.77 -2.68
C ALA A 123 -17.74 -0.60 -2.20
N PHE A 124 -17.15 -1.69 -2.68
CA PHE A 124 -17.48 -3.05 -2.25
C PHE A 124 -17.24 -3.23 -0.75
N THR A 125 -16.03 -2.91 -0.27
CA THR A 125 -15.67 -3.01 1.14
C THR A 125 -16.61 -2.17 2.02
N HIS A 126 -16.87 -0.91 1.64
CA HIS A 126 -17.78 -0.06 2.39
C HIS A 126 -19.19 -0.66 2.54
N ASN A 127 -19.68 -1.35 1.51
CA ASN A 127 -21.05 -1.87 1.49
C ASN A 127 -21.20 -3.25 2.14
N THR A 128 -20.15 -4.05 2.16
CA THR A 128 -20.23 -5.49 2.54
C THR A 128 -19.36 -5.87 3.72
N ALA A 129 -18.34 -5.08 4.05
CA ALA A 129 -17.42 -5.41 5.13
C ALA A 129 -18.02 -5.13 6.51
N ASP A 130 -17.54 -5.90 7.49
CA ASP A 130 -17.75 -5.66 8.91
C ASP A 130 -16.46 -5.12 9.54
N ILE A 131 -16.59 -4.20 10.48
CA ILE A 131 -15.52 -3.85 11.39
C ILE A 131 -15.54 -4.86 12.53
N VAL A 132 -14.41 -5.49 12.79
CA VAL A 132 -14.22 -6.46 13.87
C VAL A 132 -13.18 -5.93 14.82
N VAL A 133 -13.53 -5.87 16.09
CA VAL A 133 -12.68 -5.32 17.15
C VAL A 133 -12.50 -6.34 18.25
N GLU A 134 -11.26 -6.54 18.66
CA GLU A 134 -10.87 -7.44 19.74
C GLU A 134 -10.01 -6.69 20.75
N ALA A 135 -10.09 -7.07 22.02
CA ALA A 135 -9.15 -6.57 23.02
C ALA A 135 -7.73 -7.11 22.75
N THR A 136 -6.73 -6.29 22.95
CA THR A 136 -5.32 -6.75 22.98
C THR A 136 -5.06 -7.56 24.24
N ASN A 137 -5.67 -7.17 25.36
CA ASN A 137 -5.69 -7.91 26.63
C ASN A 137 -7.10 -7.77 27.24
N ALA A 138 -7.87 -8.86 27.23
CA ALA A 138 -9.25 -8.87 27.70
C ALA A 138 -9.39 -8.79 29.24
N ASP A 139 -8.32 -9.09 29.99
CA ASP A 139 -8.31 -9.05 31.45
C ASP A 139 -8.04 -7.64 32.01
N GLU A 140 -7.65 -6.70 31.15
CA GLU A 140 -7.35 -5.33 31.52
C GLU A 140 -8.63 -4.46 31.44
N ALA A 141 -9.09 -3.95 32.57
CA ALA A 141 -10.21 -3.01 32.60
C ALA A 141 -9.82 -1.66 31.97
N THR A 142 -10.48 -1.28 30.88
CA THR A 142 -10.26 -0.02 30.17
C THR A 142 -11.57 0.63 29.78
N PRO A 143 -11.59 1.91 29.42
CA PRO A 143 -12.78 2.58 28.87
C PRO A 143 -13.29 1.94 27.56
N TYR A 144 -12.53 1.02 26.97
CA TYR A 144 -12.81 0.37 25.70
C TYR A 144 -13.48 -1.01 25.86
N GLU A 145 -13.79 -1.45 27.08
CA GLU A 145 -14.49 -2.73 27.35
C GLU A 145 -15.71 -2.99 26.45
N PRO A 146 -16.56 -1.98 26.12
CA PRO A 146 -17.69 -2.19 25.22
C PRO A 146 -17.30 -2.67 23.81
N TYR A 147 -16.02 -2.57 23.45
CA TYR A 147 -15.48 -2.93 22.14
C TYR A 147 -14.54 -4.16 22.19
N TYR A 148 -14.40 -4.86 23.31
CA TYR A 148 -13.47 -5.99 23.44
C TYR A 148 -13.83 -7.21 22.58
N ASN A 149 -15.08 -7.36 22.23
CA ASN A 149 -15.55 -8.35 21.27
C ASN A 149 -16.74 -7.72 20.52
N TYR A 150 -16.41 -6.90 19.55
CA TYR A 150 -17.39 -6.06 18.87
C TYR A 150 -17.29 -6.24 17.36
N ASP A 151 -18.44 -6.41 16.71
CA ASP A 151 -18.58 -6.39 15.26
C ASP A 151 -19.79 -5.60 14.82
N GLU A 152 -19.66 -4.86 13.73
CA GLU A 152 -20.75 -4.10 13.11
C GLU A 152 -20.47 -3.89 11.62
N PRO A 153 -21.51 -3.92 10.75
CA PRO A 153 -21.35 -3.55 9.34
C PRO A 153 -20.75 -2.14 9.18
N LEU A 154 -19.67 -2.04 8.41
CA LEU A 154 -18.90 -0.81 8.23
C LEU A 154 -19.78 0.37 7.81
N ARG A 155 -20.81 0.14 6.97
CA ARG A 155 -21.75 1.16 6.51
C ARG A 155 -22.71 1.68 7.58
N LYS A 156 -22.84 0.97 8.72
CA LYS A 156 -23.81 1.29 9.79
C LYS A 156 -23.17 1.89 11.03
N ILE A 157 -21.85 1.72 11.18
CA ILE A 157 -21.15 2.15 12.39
C ILE A 157 -21.20 3.69 12.51
N PRO A 158 -21.68 4.24 13.63
CA PRO A 158 -21.71 5.67 13.82
C PRO A 158 -20.32 6.26 14.11
N ASN A 159 -20.10 7.49 13.67
CA ASN A 159 -18.80 8.16 13.74
C ASN A 159 -18.19 8.19 15.15
N HIS A 160 -19.01 8.34 16.20
CA HIS A 160 -18.49 8.37 17.57
C HIS A 160 -17.88 7.02 18.00
N ARG A 161 -18.43 5.90 17.52
CA ARG A 161 -17.84 4.57 17.76
C ARG A 161 -16.53 4.40 16.99
N VAL A 162 -16.49 4.82 15.73
CA VAL A 162 -15.24 4.80 14.94
C VAL A 162 -14.14 5.56 15.66
N LEU A 163 -14.44 6.75 16.18
CA LEU A 163 -13.46 7.57 16.92
C LEU A 163 -13.01 6.92 18.23
N ALA A 164 -13.91 6.26 18.96
CA ALA A 164 -13.58 5.54 20.18
C ALA A 164 -12.69 4.32 19.90
N ILE A 165 -13.03 3.54 18.89
CA ILE A 165 -12.28 2.36 18.44
C ILE A 165 -10.88 2.76 17.94
N ASP A 166 -10.78 3.78 17.08
CA ASP A 166 -9.50 4.31 16.57
C ASP A 166 -8.58 4.79 17.73
N ARG A 167 -9.15 5.43 18.75
CA ARG A 167 -8.40 5.81 19.94
C ARG A 167 -7.89 4.58 20.71
N GLY A 168 -8.75 3.59 20.94
CA GLY A 168 -8.37 2.35 21.63
C GLY A 168 -7.28 1.58 20.88
N GLU A 169 -7.31 1.57 19.56
CA GLU A 169 -6.27 0.97 18.72
C GLU A 169 -4.94 1.73 18.84
N ARG A 170 -4.95 3.07 18.77
CA ARG A 170 -3.75 3.91 18.95
C ARG A 170 -3.13 3.76 20.33
N GLU A 171 -3.95 3.55 21.35
CA GLU A 171 -3.49 3.28 22.73
C GLU A 171 -3.05 1.83 22.93
N GLY A 172 -3.12 0.98 21.89
CA GLY A 172 -2.73 -0.42 21.94
C GLY A 172 -3.64 -1.33 22.76
N LYS A 173 -4.86 -0.86 23.09
CA LYS A 173 -5.85 -1.60 23.88
C LYS A 173 -6.77 -2.44 23.03
N LEU A 174 -6.98 -2.02 21.79
CA LEU A 174 -7.82 -2.71 20.81
C LEU A 174 -7.00 -3.13 19.58
N ARG A 175 -7.45 -4.19 18.94
CA ARG A 175 -7.02 -4.62 17.61
C ARG A 175 -8.23 -4.54 16.68
N VAL A 176 -8.09 -3.77 15.60
CA VAL A 176 -9.17 -3.51 14.66
C VAL A 176 -8.88 -4.19 13.33
N ARG A 177 -9.89 -4.83 12.76
CA ARG A 177 -9.83 -5.42 11.42
C ARG A 177 -11.08 -5.05 10.64
N VAL A 178 -10.91 -4.84 9.34
CA VAL A 178 -12.01 -4.77 8.39
C VAL A 178 -12.13 -6.15 7.75
N ASN A 179 -13.21 -6.85 8.05
CA ASN A 179 -13.48 -8.18 7.54
C ASN A 179 -14.32 -8.08 6.27
N VAL A 180 -13.76 -8.54 5.16
CA VAL A 180 -14.40 -8.55 3.84
C VAL A 180 -14.26 -9.94 3.22
N ASP A 181 -15.23 -10.35 2.42
CA ASP A 181 -15.11 -11.61 1.67
C ASP A 181 -14.01 -11.49 0.61
N ALA A 182 -12.86 -12.09 0.92
CA ALA A 182 -11.69 -12.08 0.05
C ALA A 182 -11.95 -12.82 -1.27
N SER A 183 -12.81 -13.83 -1.30
CA SER A 183 -13.13 -14.59 -2.51
C SER A 183 -13.96 -13.75 -3.47
N GLU A 184 -14.95 -13.02 -2.97
CA GLU A 184 -15.75 -12.10 -3.77
C GLU A 184 -14.93 -10.90 -4.24
N ALA A 185 -14.10 -10.33 -3.37
CA ALA A 185 -13.18 -9.26 -3.73
C ALA A 185 -12.23 -9.67 -4.87
N THR A 186 -11.66 -10.88 -4.76
CA THR A 186 -10.76 -11.44 -5.79
C THR A 186 -11.51 -11.71 -7.09
N ALA A 187 -12.74 -12.25 -7.03
CA ALA A 187 -13.57 -12.49 -8.21
C ALA A 187 -13.90 -11.18 -8.95
N ARG A 188 -14.18 -10.10 -8.22
CA ARG A 188 -14.41 -8.75 -8.79
C ARG A 188 -13.17 -8.23 -9.53
N LEU A 189 -12.00 -8.34 -8.92
CA LEU A 189 -10.74 -7.99 -9.56
C LEU A 189 -10.49 -8.86 -10.80
N GLY A 190 -10.69 -10.17 -10.70
CA GLY A 190 -10.52 -11.11 -11.80
C GLY A 190 -11.48 -10.89 -12.98
N ALA A 191 -12.68 -10.36 -12.73
CA ALA A 191 -13.61 -9.98 -13.79
C ALA A 191 -13.16 -8.73 -14.56
N ARG A 192 -12.37 -7.87 -13.92
CA ARG A 192 -11.86 -6.62 -14.49
C ARG A 192 -10.46 -6.77 -15.12
N TRP A 193 -9.67 -7.66 -14.55
CA TRP A 193 -8.35 -8.05 -15.02
C TRP A 193 -8.33 -9.55 -15.37
N PRO A 194 -7.83 -9.96 -16.55
CA PRO A 194 -7.07 -9.15 -17.50
C PRO A 194 -7.97 -8.31 -18.40
N ARG A 195 -7.47 -7.13 -18.78
CA ARG A 195 -8.12 -6.36 -19.85
C ARG A 195 -7.98 -7.15 -21.15
N ARG A 196 -9.04 -7.83 -21.57
CA ARG A 196 -9.10 -8.37 -22.91
C ARG A 196 -9.15 -7.20 -23.87
N HIS A 197 -8.07 -6.96 -24.59
CA HIS A 197 -8.12 -6.13 -25.75
C HIS A 197 -8.93 -6.90 -26.79
N GLY A 198 -10.19 -6.45 -27.01
CA GLY A 198 -11.01 -6.89 -28.13
C GLY A 198 -10.51 -6.28 -29.44
#